data_3fddb981e1a9955951c3481c15620a7c
#
_entry.id   3fddb981e1a9955951c3481c15620a7c
#
_cell.length_a   1.000
_cell.length_b   1.000
_cell.length_c   1.000
_cell.angle_alpha   90.00
_cell.angle_beta   90.00
_cell.angle_gamma   90.00
#
_symmetry.space_group_name_H-M   'P 1'
#
loop_
_entity.id
_entity.type
_entity.pdbx_description
1 polymer ?
#
loop_
_entity_poly.entity_id
_entity_poly.type
_entity_poly.pdbx_seq_one_letter_code
_entity_poly.pdbx_strand_id
1 'polypeptide(L)'
;MFIIEVIPLITFPPQVPQILSYFYDQALPKGAVVKVQIQKKEVQAIVVLSTPLERQKITLKKSAFQLKKISKVLADESQVGSHQFQTALWLAKHYYAPLGLSLKSVLPPFFNKRGYQTTHELVHEEIPPSRLASPLPLFIEARAHQTARKLEPFIKKALKKAGQVLILSPDTTMLNYLFESFKNLGDSARLSSKISNADYYDIWRRVASGSCKIICATRIGLFIPFHDLRIIMVEDPIQESYK
;
A
#
# COMPACT_ATOMS: atom_id res chain seq x y z
N MET A 1 -4.79 -30.05 -4.69
CA MET A 1 -5.21 -29.06 -5.69
C MET A 1 -6.13 -28.03 -5.02
N PHE A 2 -5.92 -26.77 -5.27
CA PHE A 2 -6.64 -25.66 -4.66
C PHE A 2 -7.22 -24.74 -5.73
N ILE A 3 -8.33 -24.11 -5.40
CA ILE A 3 -8.89 -22.99 -6.15
C ILE A 3 -8.33 -21.71 -5.52
N ILE A 4 -7.68 -20.91 -6.33
CA ILE A 4 -7.04 -19.67 -5.91
C ILE A 4 -7.82 -18.50 -6.51
N GLU A 5 -8.40 -17.70 -5.66
CA GLU A 5 -9.06 -16.46 -6.05
C GLU A 5 -8.03 -15.32 -6.06
N VAL A 6 -7.98 -14.57 -7.13
CA VAL A 6 -6.98 -13.53 -7.32
C VAL A 6 -7.60 -12.23 -7.84
N ILE A 7 -6.98 -11.10 -7.49
CA ILE A 7 -7.26 -9.78 -8.06
C ILE A 7 -6.15 -9.46 -9.06
N PRO A 8 -6.43 -9.45 -10.37
CA PRO A 8 -5.46 -9.03 -11.38
C PRO A 8 -5.13 -7.54 -11.26
N LEU A 9 -3.84 -7.18 -11.33
CA LEU A 9 -3.37 -5.79 -11.21
C LEU A 9 -3.51 -5.03 -12.55
N ILE A 10 -4.70 -5.14 -13.15
CA ILE A 10 -5.07 -4.44 -14.39
C ILE A 10 -6.44 -3.77 -14.22
N THR A 11 -6.75 -2.91 -15.17
CA THR A 11 -8.06 -2.26 -15.22
C THR A 11 -9.08 -3.18 -15.88
N PHE A 12 -10.13 -3.56 -15.16
CA PHE A 12 -11.32 -4.20 -15.70
C PHE A 12 -12.50 -3.22 -15.75
N PRO A 13 -13.37 -3.33 -16.72
CA PRO A 13 -14.65 -2.64 -16.67
C PRO A 13 -15.42 -3.04 -15.39
N PRO A 14 -16.19 -2.13 -14.78
CA PRO A 14 -16.94 -2.43 -13.54
C PRO A 14 -17.93 -3.59 -13.66
N GLN A 15 -18.42 -3.88 -14.87
CA GLN A 15 -19.35 -4.96 -15.15
C GLN A 15 -18.70 -6.36 -15.16
N VAL A 16 -17.37 -6.41 -15.22
CA VAL A 16 -16.63 -7.68 -15.23
C VAL A 16 -16.23 -8.05 -13.79
N PRO A 17 -16.33 -9.34 -13.41
CA PRO A 17 -15.85 -9.78 -12.11
C PRO A 17 -14.40 -9.33 -11.87
N GLN A 18 -14.19 -8.64 -10.74
CA GLN A 18 -12.88 -8.09 -10.37
C GLN A 18 -11.98 -9.15 -9.72
N ILE A 19 -12.57 -10.26 -9.25
CA ILE A 19 -11.87 -11.41 -8.67
C ILE A 19 -12.05 -12.58 -9.62
N LEU A 20 -10.94 -13.22 -9.98
CA LEU A 20 -10.91 -14.35 -10.89
C LEU A 20 -10.40 -15.60 -10.18
N SER A 21 -10.92 -16.77 -10.59
CA SER A 21 -10.55 -18.05 -10.03
C SER A 21 -9.60 -18.81 -10.95
N TYR A 22 -8.55 -19.36 -10.37
CA TYR A 22 -7.56 -20.22 -11.02
C TYR A 22 -7.35 -21.48 -10.19
N PHE A 23 -6.66 -22.49 -10.72
CA PHE A 23 -6.23 -23.62 -9.88
C PHE A 23 -4.71 -23.65 -9.72
N TYR A 24 -4.27 -24.22 -8.60
CA TYR A 24 -2.88 -24.46 -8.30
C TYR A 24 -2.72 -25.71 -7.43
N ASP A 25 -1.51 -26.28 -7.44
CA ASP A 25 -1.27 -27.56 -6.77
C ASP A 25 -1.18 -27.42 -5.25
N GLN A 26 -0.80 -26.24 -4.76
CA GLN A 26 -0.63 -25.91 -3.35
C GLN A 26 -1.53 -24.74 -2.93
N ALA A 27 -1.79 -24.63 -1.63
CA ALA A 27 -2.41 -23.43 -1.07
C ALA A 27 -1.42 -22.25 -1.13
N LEU A 28 -1.93 -21.07 -1.48
CA LEU A 28 -1.15 -19.85 -1.44
C LEU A 28 -1.75 -18.91 -0.40
N PRO A 29 -0.93 -18.22 0.41
CA PRO A 29 -1.44 -17.30 1.41
C PRO A 29 -2.07 -16.07 0.75
N LYS A 30 -3.01 -15.45 1.45
CA LYS A 30 -3.56 -14.16 1.06
C LYS A 30 -2.44 -13.13 0.94
N GLY A 31 -2.42 -12.37 -0.14
CA GLY A 31 -1.37 -11.39 -0.40
C GLY A 31 -0.18 -11.95 -1.20
N ALA A 32 -0.11 -13.24 -1.47
CA ALA A 32 0.87 -13.80 -2.39
C ALA A 32 0.74 -13.22 -3.80
N VAL A 33 1.85 -13.16 -4.52
CA VAL A 33 1.90 -12.57 -5.87
C VAL A 33 2.06 -13.67 -6.89
N VAL A 34 1.17 -13.69 -7.86
CA VAL A 34 1.16 -14.69 -8.92
C VAL A 34 1.09 -14.05 -10.31
N LYS A 35 1.49 -14.82 -11.33
CA LYS A 35 1.16 -14.52 -12.73
C LYS A 35 0.01 -15.41 -13.18
N VAL A 36 -0.96 -14.82 -13.81
CA VAL A 36 -2.13 -15.50 -14.36
C VAL A 36 -2.34 -15.10 -15.82
N GLN A 37 -2.88 -16.03 -16.59
CA GLN A 37 -3.22 -15.76 -17.98
C GLN A 37 -4.64 -15.22 -18.10
N ILE A 38 -4.76 -14.00 -18.65
CA ILE A 38 -6.04 -13.39 -19.00
C ILE A 38 -6.06 -13.20 -20.51
N GLN A 39 -6.97 -13.91 -21.17
CA GLN A 39 -6.97 -14.02 -22.63
C GLN A 39 -5.60 -14.53 -23.14
N LYS A 40 -4.86 -13.69 -23.89
CA LYS A 40 -3.54 -14.01 -24.44
C LYS A 40 -2.37 -13.36 -23.68
N LYS A 41 -2.66 -12.61 -22.59
CA LYS A 41 -1.63 -11.87 -21.83
C LYS A 41 -1.42 -12.47 -20.46
N GLU A 42 -0.17 -12.55 -20.03
CA GLU A 42 0.18 -12.80 -18.64
C GLU A 42 0.13 -11.49 -17.85
N VAL A 43 -0.59 -11.50 -16.75
CA VAL A 43 -0.73 -10.37 -15.85
C VAL A 43 -0.42 -10.80 -14.42
N GLN A 44 0.05 -9.86 -13.63
CA GLN A 44 0.24 -10.06 -12.21
C GLN A 44 -1.09 -9.97 -11.49
N ALA A 45 -1.24 -10.77 -10.45
CA ALA A 45 -2.40 -10.81 -9.61
C ALA A 45 -2.01 -11.07 -8.15
N ILE A 46 -2.83 -10.61 -7.24
CA ILE A 46 -2.68 -10.83 -5.81
C ILE A 46 -3.70 -11.87 -5.36
N VAL A 47 -3.23 -12.85 -4.61
CA VAL A 47 -4.08 -13.90 -4.02
C VAL A 47 -4.96 -13.30 -2.92
N VAL A 48 -6.24 -13.60 -2.98
CA VAL A 48 -7.25 -13.20 -1.98
C VAL A 48 -7.64 -14.37 -1.10
N LEU A 49 -7.85 -15.53 -1.72
CA LEU A 49 -8.33 -16.73 -1.03
C LEU A 49 -7.79 -17.99 -1.71
N SER A 50 -7.46 -19.00 -0.91
CA SER A 50 -7.15 -20.35 -1.35
C SER A 50 -8.13 -21.33 -0.71
N THR A 51 -8.85 -22.08 -1.53
CA THR A 51 -9.84 -23.07 -1.05
C THR A 51 -9.51 -24.45 -1.59
N PRO A 52 -9.49 -25.52 -0.78
CA PRO A 52 -9.34 -26.89 -1.29
C PRO A 52 -10.43 -27.23 -2.31
N LEU A 53 -10.04 -27.86 -3.42
CA LEU A 53 -10.95 -28.22 -4.52
C LEU A 53 -12.13 -29.06 -4.06
N GLU A 54 -11.93 -29.90 -3.05
CA GLU A 54 -12.97 -30.79 -2.51
C GLU A 54 -14.20 -30.05 -1.98
N ARG A 55 -13.99 -28.85 -1.44
CA ARG A 55 -15.09 -28.00 -0.90
C ARG A 55 -15.92 -27.29 -1.96
N GLN A 56 -15.46 -27.22 -3.20
CA GLN A 56 -16.13 -26.48 -4.27
C GLN A 56 -16.56 -27.33 -5.49
N LYS A 57 -16.44 -28.67 -5.40
CA LYS A 57 -16.79 -29.59 -6.51
C LYS A 57 -18.21 -29.41 -7.06
N ILE A 58 -19.17 -29.04 -6.21
CA ILE A 58 -20.59 -28.88 -6.61
C ILE A 58 -20.76 -27.57 -7.40
N THR A 59 -20.10 -26.50 -7.00
CA THR A 59 -20.18 -25.17 -7.65
C THR A 59 -19.48 -25.18 -9.00
N LEU A 60 -18.36 -25.88 -9.11
CA LEU A 60 -17.57 -25.98 -10.34
C LEU A 60 -18.24 -26.81 -11.43
N LYS A 61 -19.00 -27.88 -11.06
CA LYS A 61 -19.77 -28.68 -12.04
C LYS A 61 -20.88 -27.88 -12.72
N LYS A 62 -21.32 -26.79 -12.13
CA LYS A 62 -22.36 -25.88 -12.67
C LYS A 62 -21.78 -24.69 -13.42
N SER A 63 -20.48 -24.45 -13.35
CA SER A 63 -19.83 -23.32 -14.03
C SER A 63 -19.41 -23.75 -15.45
N ALA A 64 -19.84 -22.96 -16.44
CA ALA A 64 -19.48 -23.15 -17.86
C ALA A 64 -18.01 -22.78 -18.16
N PHE A 65 -17.18 -22.51 -17.15
CA PHE A 65 -15.83 -22.01 -17.33
C PHE A 65 -14.79 -23.08 -16.98
N GLN A 66 -13.83 -23.30 -17.88
CA GLN A 66 -12.63 -24.07 -17.57
C GLN A 66 -11.69 -23.19 -16.71
N LEU A 67 -11.42 -23.65 -15.48
CA LEU A 67 -10.39 -23.03 -14.64
C LEU A 67 -9.03 -23.17 -15.32
N LYS A 68 -8.30 -22.07 -15.40
CA LYS A 68 -6.91 -22.07 -15.89
C LYS A 68 -5.94 -22.26 -14.73
N LYS A 69 -4.77 -22.82 -15.01
CA LYS A 69 -3.68 -22.93 -14.03
C LYS A 69 -3.01 -21.58 -13.83
N ILE A 70 -2.55 -21.30 -12.61
CA ILE A 70 -1.63 -20.19 -12.34
C ILE A 70 -0.35 -20.42 -13.14
N SER A 71 0.08 -19.42 -13.91
CA SER A 71 1.25 -19.54 -14.79
C SER A 71 2.55 -19.62 -13.97
N LYS A 72 2.67 -18.77 -12.94
CA LYS A 72 3.87 -18.70 -12.08
C LYS A 72 3.53 -18.06 -10.74
N VAL A 73 4.12 -18.56 -9.67
CA VAL A 73 4.18 -17.89 -8.36
C VAL A 73 5.41 -16.99 -8.37
N LEU A 74 5.23 -15.70 -8.08
CA LEU A 74 6.30 -14.70 -8.02
C LEU A 74 6.77 -14.49 -6.59
N ALA A 75 5.85 -14.52 -5.63
CA ALA A 75 6.11 -14.53 -4.20
C ALA A 75 5.06 -15.40 -3.55
N ASP A 76 5.49 -16.40 -2.81
CA ASP A 76 4.67 -17.39 -2.10
C ASP A 76 4.29 -16.92 -0.69
N GLU A 77 4.95 -15.88 -0.20
CA GLU A 77 4.60 -15.19 1.05
C GLU A 77 3.67 -14.00 0.80
N SER A 78 2.99 -13.56 1.87
CA SER A 78 2.13 -12.37 1.80
C SER A 78 2.93 -11.09 1.56
N GLN A 79 2.70 -10.43 0.43
CA GLN A 79 3.31 -9.15 0.06
C GLN A 79 2.37 -7.97 0.29
N VAL A 80 1.14 -8.25 0.71
CA VAL A 80 0.08 -7.25 0.87
C VAL A 80 -0.58 -7.44 2.22
N GLY A 81 -0.43 -6.45 3.08
CA GLY A 81 -1.04 -6.47 4.41
C GLY A 81 -2.56 -6.24 4.39
N SER A 82 -3.22 -6.62 5.48
CA SER A 82 -4.68 -6.45 5.63
C SER A 82 -5.12 -5.00 5.47
N HIS A 83 -4.37 -4.04 6.00
CA HIS A 83 -4.66 -2.60 5.86
C HIS A 83 -4.57 -2.11 4.42
N GLN A 84 -3.61 -2.61 3.65
CA GLN A 84 -3.49 -2.27 2.23
C GLN A 84 -4.69 -2.80 1.44
N PHE A 85 -5.15 -4.04 1.72
CA PHE A 85 -6.38 -4.57 1.14
C PHE A 85 -7.59 -3.73 1.49
N GLN A 86 -7.76 -3.35 2.76
CA GLN A 86 -8.85 -2.50 3.22
C GLN A 86 -8.82 -1.12 2.54
N THR A 87 -7.63 -0.51 2.44
CA THR A 87 -7.45 0.77 1.75
C THR A 87 -7.80 0.65 0.27
N ALA A 88 -7.37 -0.42 -0.41
CA ALA A 88 -7.70 -0.66 -1.81
C ALA A 88 -9.21 -0.86 -2.02
N LEU A 89 -9.87 -1.61 -1.14
CA LEU A 89 -11.33 -1.79 -1.17
C LEU A 89 -12.07 -0.47 -0.94
N TRP A 90 -11.60 0.33 0.02
CA TRP A 90 -12.16 1.65 0.29
C TRP A 90 -12.01 2.57 -0.93
N LEU A 91 -10.80 2.63 -1.54
CA LEU A 91 -10.56 3.41 -2.76
C LEU A 91 -11.49 2.96 -3.91
N ALA A 92 -11.59 1.65 -4.14
CA ALA A 92 -12.44 1.10 -5.19
C ALA A 92 -13.91 1.52 -5.00
N LYS A 93 -14.41 1.44 -3.76
CA LYS A 93 -15.79 1.79 -3.42
C LYS A 93 -16.02 3.31 -3.48
N HIS A 94 -15.11 4.09 -2.93
CA HIS A 94 -15.27 5.55 -2.79
C HIS A 94 -15.16 6.28 -4.13
N TYR A 95 -14.21 5.83 -4.97
CA TYR A 95 -13.95 6.45 -6.28
C TYR A 95 -14.55 5.68 -7.45
N TYR A 96 -15.34 4.63 -7.19
CA TYR A 96 -15.89 3.74 -8.23
C TYR A 96 -14.80 3.20 -9.18
N ALA A 97 -13.60 2.99 -8.65
CA ALA A 97 -12.43 2.57 -9.42
C ALA A 97 -12.34 1.03 -9.49
N PRO A 98 -11.77 0.46 -10.58
CA PRO A 98 -11.48 -0.97 -10.65
C PRO A 98 -10.60 -1.42 -9.48
N LEU A 99 -10.96 -2.56 -8.86
CA LEU A 99 -10.27 -3.06 -7.67
C LEU A 99 -8.78 -3.34 -7.92
N GLY A 100 -8.45 -3.89 -9.09
CA GLY A 100 -7.05 -4.14 -9.48
C GLY A 100 -6.22 -2.86 -9.58
N LEU A 101 -6.82 -1.76 -10.05
CA LEU A 101 -6.15 -0.45 -10.11
C LEU A 101 -5.98 0.14 -8.70
N SER A 102 -7.02 0.06 -7.88
CA SER A 102 -6.99 0.52 -6.48
C SER A 102 -5.94 -0.24 -5.67
N LEU A 103 -5.86 -1.56 -5.85
CA LEU A 103 -4.84 -2.38 -5.19
C LEU A 103 -3.43 -2.01 -5.69
N LYS A 104 -3.26 -1.79 -6.99
CA LYS A 104 -1.98 -1.34 -7.55
C LYS A 104 -1.51 0.01 -6.98
N SER A 105 -2.43 0.90 -6.62
CA SER A 105 -2.10 2.22 -6.06
C SER A 105 -1.49 2.16 -4.66
N VAL A 106 -1.83 1.13 -3.88
CA VAL A 106 -1.33 0.92 -2.51
C VAL A 106 -0.10 0.00 -2.45
N LEU A 107 0.37 -0.48 -3.60
CA LEU A 107 1.54 -1.33 -3.73
C LEU A 107 2.74 -0.54 -4.24
N PRO A 108 3.97 -0.96 -3.93
CA PRO A 108 5.15 -0.33 -4.47
C PRO A 108 5.22 -0.53 -5.99
N PRO A 109 5.79 0.42 -6.75
CA PRO A 109 5.74 0.44 -8.21
C PRO A 109 6.47 -0.73 -8.89
N PHE A 110 7.22 -1.55 -8.15
CA PHE A 110 8.06 -2.63 -8.67
C PHE A 110 7.48 -4.02 -8.63
N PHE A 111 6.24 -4.18 -8.37
CA PHE A 111 5.65 -5.51 -8.50
C PHE A 111 5.97 -6.21 -9.84
N ASN A 112 6.59 -5.50 -10.80
CA ASN A 112 6.70 -5.96 -12.18
C ASN A 112 8.07 -6.50 -12.62
N LYS A 113 9.19 -6.28 -11.95
CA LYS A 113 10.50 -6.48 -12.64
C LYS A 113 11.59 -7.30 -11.93
N ARG A 114 11.55 -7.51 -10.63
CA ARG A 114 12.57 -8.32 -9.94
C ARG A 114 11.88 -9.23 -8.93
N GLY A 115 12.35 -10.47 -8.84
CA GLY A 115 11.87 -11.40 -7.82
C GLY A 115 11.97 -10.75 -6.44
N TYR A 116 10.85 -10.66 -5.76
CA TYR A 116 10.79 -10.19 -4.39
C TYR A 116 11.53 -11.21 -3.52
N GLN A 117 12.67 -10.82 -3.01
CA GLN A 117 13.21 -11.45 -1.81
C GLN A 117 12.64 -10.67 -0.64
N THR A 118 11.47 -11.06 -0.18
CA THR A 118 10.93 -10.58 1.08
C THR A 118 11.62 -11.34 2.20
N THR A 119 12.56 -10.69 2.82
CA THR A 119 13.21 -11.20 4.03
C THR A 119 12.49 -10.76 5.31
N HIS A 120 11.32 -10.17 5.22
CA HIS A 120 10.55 -9.78 6.39
C HIS A 120 9.07 -10.05 6.18
N GLU A 121 8.53 -10.93 7.00
CA GLU A 121 7.11 -10.95 7.30
C GLU A 121 6.69 -9.52 7.63
N LEU A 122 5.79 -8.96 6.84
CA LEU A 122 5.06 -7.77 7.25
C LEU A 122 4.17 -8.22 8.40
N VAL A 123 4.72 -8.25 9.61
CA VAL A 123 3.95 -8.50 10.83
C VAL A 123 3.00 -7.33 11.00
N HIS A 124 1.84 -7.46 10.41
CA HIS A 124 0.73 -6.55 10.65
C HIS A 124 0.03 -7.01 11.92
N GLU A 125 0.49 -6.54 13.07
CA GLU A 125 -0.35 -6.56 14.25
C GLU A 125 -1.65 -5.83 13.90
N GLU A 126 -2.77 -6.47 14.13
CA GLU A 126 -4.08 -5.82 14.00
C GLU A 126 -4.09 -4.63 14.95
N ILE A 127 -4.21 -3.42 14.40
CA ILE A 127 -4.34 -2.22 15.22
C ILE A 127 -5.69 -2.33 15.93
N PRO A 128 -5.71 -2.37 17.27
CA PRO A 128 -6.95 -2.49 17.99
C PRO A 128 -7.88 -1.30 17.67
N PRO A 129 -9.20 -1.51 17.57
CA PRO A 129 -10.17 -0.47 17.21
C PRO A 129 -10.09 0.79 18.07
N SER A 130 -9.61 0.67 19.32
CA SER A 130 -9.40 1.80 20.24
C SER A 130 -8.35 2.81 19.75
N ARG A 131 -7.46 2.45 18.82
CA ARG A 131 -6.51 3.37 18.18
C ARG A 131 -7.09 4.08 16.95
N LEU A 132 -8.27 3.67 16.50
CA LEU A 132 -8.99 4.27 15.36
C LEU A 132 -9.86 5.47 15.78
N ALA A 133 -9.74 5.97 17.01
CA ALA A 133 -10.39 7.21 17.41
C ALA A 133 -9.97 8.31 16.43
N SER A 134 -10.95 8.85 15.71
CA SER A 134 -10.73 9.90 14.73
C SER A 134 -10.08 11.09 15.44
N PRO A 135 -8.79 11.39 15.22
CA PRO A 135 -8.16 12.52 15.88
C PRO A 135 -8.81 13.79 15.38
N LEU A 136 -9.14 14.70 16.28
CA LEU A 136 -9.56 16.04 15.88
C LEU A 136 -8.40 16.70 15.14
N PRO A 137 -8.64 17.26 13.94
CA PRO A 137 -7.61 17.95 13.19
C PRO A 137 -7.19 19.21 13.95
N LEU A 138 -5.89 19.44 14.06
CA LEU A 138 -5.31 20.67 14.59
C LEU A 138 -4.87 21.54 13.41
N PHE A 139 -5.45 22.72 13.31
CA PHE A 139 -5.05 23.72 12.31
C PHE A 139 -3.98 24.63 12.89
N ILE A 140 -2.85 24.74 12.18
CA ILE A 140 -1.72 25.60 12.57
C ILE A 140 -1.50 26.61 11.45
N GLU A 141 -1.81 27.87 11.72
CA GLU A 141 -1.46 28.94 10.81
C GLU A 141 0.02 29.29 10.94
N ALA A 142 0.75 29.28 9.83
CA ALA A 142 2.18 29.60 9.78
C ALA A 142 2.55 30.21 8.44
N ARG A 143 3.49 31.17 8.47
CA ARG A 143 4.19 31.60 7.24
C ARG A 143 5.19 30.52 6.88
N ALA A 144 5.53 30.38 5.58
CA ALA A 144 6.39 29.32 5.06
C ALA A 144 7.68 29.11 5.89
N HIS A 145 8.39 30.22 6.23
CA HIS A 145 9.64 30.17 7.01
C HIS A 145 9.44 29.80 8.51
N GLN A 146 8.21 29.82 9.01
CA GLN A 146 7.88 29.49 10.39
C GLN A 146 7.32 28.07 10.53
N THR A 147 6.94 27.42 9.43
CA THR A 147 6.26 26.13 9.42
C THR A 147 7.08 25.08 10.15
N ALA A 148 8.35 24.89 9.80
CA ALA A 148 9.21 23.91 10.45
C ALA A 148 9.29 24.12 11.98
N ARG A 149 9.51 25.35 12.44
CA ARG A 149 9.59 25.67 13.88
C ARG A 149 8.29 25.33 14.63
N LYS A 150 7.14 25.57 14.02
CA LYS A 150 5.84 25.27 14.63
C LYS A 150 5.53 23.78 14.65
N LEU A 151 6.00 23.00 13.67
CA LEU A 151 5.77 21.57 13.57
C LEU A 151 6.73 20.74 14.45
N GLU A 152 7.94 21.23 14.70
CA GLU A 152 9.01 20.49 15.40
C GLU A 152 8.58 19.91 16.77
N PRO A 153 7.86 20.62 17.66
CA PRO A 153 7.44 20.06 18.94
C PRO A 153 6.55 18.82 18.81
N PHE A 154 5.66 18.79 17.82
CA PHE A 154 4.78 17.67 17.55
C PHE A 154 5.55 16.46 17.03
N ILE A 155 6.52 16.68 16.12
CA ILE A 155 7.41 15.65 15.60
C ILE A 155 8.21 15.03 16.76
N LYS A 156 8.86 15.84 17.58
CA LYS A 156 9.63 15.37 18.75
C LYS A 156 8.76 14.56 19.72
N LYS A 157 7.50 14.96 19.94
CA LYS A 157 6.56 14.22 20.78
C LYS A 157 6.22 12.84 20.21
N ALA A 158 6.03 12.74 18.87
CA ALA A 158 5.76 11.46 18.21
C ALA A 158 6.97 10.53 18.28
N LEU A 159 8.17 11.05 18.01
CA LEU A 159 9.43 10.30 18.03
C LEU A 159 9.77 9.75 19.41
N LYS A 160 9.50 10.50 20.50
CA LYS A 160 9.67 10.01 21.88
C LYS A 160 8.88 8.73 22.18
N LYS A 161 7.79 8.48 21.45
CA LYS A 161 6.96 7.27 21.55
C LYS A 161 7.33 6.22 20.49
N ALA A 162 8.51 6.31 19.89
CA ALA A 162 9.00 5.47 18.79
C ALA A 162 8.09 5.44 17.54
N GLY A 163 7.13 6.36 17.46
CA GLY A 163 6.19 6.45 16.35
C GLY A 163 6.77 7.04 15.08
N GLN A 164 6.00 6.96 14.01
CA GLN A 164 6.32 7.51 12.71
C GLN A 164 5.51 8.78 12.43
N VAL A 165 6.09 9.67 11.62
CA VAL A 165 5.51 10.95 11.22
C VAL A 165 5.46 11.02 9.70
N LEU A 166 4.29 11.34 9.15
CA LEU A 166 4.12 11.66 7.73
C LEU A 166 3.91 13.17 7.58
N ILE A 167 4.72 13.79 6.76
CA ILE A 167 4.60 15.20 6.38
C ILE A 167 4.28 15.24 4.89
N LEU A 168 3.12 15.75 4.55
CA LEU A 168 2.66 15.90 3.17
C LEU A 168 2.80 17.35 2.75
N SER A 169 3.45 17.59 1.63
CA SER A 169 3.46 18.89 0.96
C SER A 169 3.23 18.72 -0.53
N PRO A 170 2.36 19.52 -1.14
CA PRO A 170 2.10 19.48 -2.58
C PRO A 170 3.26 20.11 -3.37
N ASP A 171 3.98 21.04 -2.76
CA ASP A 171 5.11 21.71 -3.37
C ASP A 171 6.44 21.03 -3.02
N THR A 172 7.22 20.74 -4.06
CA THR A 172 8.53 20.08 -3.90
C THR A 172 9.56 20.99 -3.22
N THR A 173 9.45 22.31 -3.34
CA THR A 173 10.34 23.28 -2.69
C THR A 173 10.11 23.27 -1.18
N MET A 174 8.83 23.36 -0.78
CA MET A 174 8.45 23.27 0.63
C MET A 174 8.77 21.88 1.20
N LEU A 175 8.54 20.82 0.44
CA LEU A 175 8.92 19.47 0.84
C LEU A 175 10.40 19.35 1.15
N ASN A 176 11.26 19.91 0.29
CA ASN A 176 12.70 19.94 0.51
C ASN A 176 13.07 20.73 1.78
N TYR A 177 12.48 21.89 1.96
CA TYR A 177 12.71 22.71 3.16
C TYR A 177 12.32 21.96 4.44
N LEU A 178 11.16 21.30 4.47
CA LEU A 178 10.72 20.53 5.62
C LEU A 178 11.61 19.30 5.86
N PHE A 179 12.01 18.60 4.81
CA PHE A 179 12.93 17.47 4.91
C PHE A 179 14.28 17.90 5.50
N GLU A 180 14.89 18.95 4.97
CA GLU A 180 16.17 19.49 5.48
C GLU A 180 16.06 19.93 6.95
N SER A 181 14.91 20.49 7.32
CA SER A 181 14.67 20.93 8.70
C SER A 181 14.58 19.78 9.71
N PHE A 182 14.13 18.60 9.27
CA PHE A 182 13.82 17.49 10.19
C PHE A 182 14.70 16.26 10.03
N LYS A 183 15.51 16.14 8.97
CA LYS A 183 16.32 14.95 8.68
C LYS A 183 17.25 14.51 9.82
N ASN A 184 17.65 15.42 10.68
CA ASN A 184 18.55 15.16 11.81
C ASN A 184 17.81 14.72 13.11
N LEU A 185 16.47 14.71 13.10
CA LEU A 185 15.69 14.30 14.27
C LEU A 185 15.50 12.78 14.37
N GLY A 186 15.77 12.05 13.30
CA GLY A 186 15.65 10.58 13.21
C GLY A 186 15.89 10.08 11.81
N ASP A 187 15.84 8.75 11.62
CA ASP A 187 15.91 8.20 10.27
C ASP A 187 14.76 8.73 9.42
N SER A 188 15.09 9.36 8.32
CA SER A 188 14.16 10.14 7.52
C SER A 188 14.24 9.80 6.03
N ALA A 189 13.14 9.99 5.33
CA ALA A 189 13.06 9.80 3.90
C ALA A 189 12.24 10.89 3.22
N ARG A 190 12.59 11.14 1.96
CA ARG A 190 11.86 12.07 1.09
C ARG A 190 11.32 11.34 -0.12
N LEU A 191 10.02 11.50 -0.36
CA LEU A 191 9.29 10.86 -1.46
C LEU A 191 8.64 11.91 -2.37
N SER A 192 9.04 11.92 -3.62
CA SER A 192 8.43 12.76 -4.66
C SER A 192 8.25 11.96 -5.94
N SER A 193 7.50 12.48 -6.89
CA SER A 193 7.26 11.83 -8.19
C SER A 193 8.52 11.58 -9.03
N LYS A 194 9.63 12.23 -8.67
CA LYS A 194 10.93 12.12 -9.35
C LYS A 194 11.83 11.03 -8.77
N ILE A 195 11.42 10.36 -7.70
CA ILE A 195 12.22 9.29 -7.07
C ILE A 195 12.33 8.08 -8.00
N SER A 196 13.51 7.45 -8.00
CA SER A 196 13.66 6.19 -8.70
C SER A 196 12.78 5.10 -8.04
N ASN A 197 12.38 4.16 -8.83
CA ASN A 197 11.59 3.07 -8.29
C ASN A 197 12.37 2.25 -7.24
N ALA A 198 13.69 2.07 -7.37
CA ALA A 198 14.53 1.34 -6.40
C ALA A 198 14.55 2.06 -5.05
N ASP A 199 14.76 3.37 -5.07
CA ASP A 199 14.76 4.19 -3.86
C ASP A 199 13.37 4.22 -3.21
N TYR A 200 12.30 4.29 -4.03
CA TYR A 200 10.94 4.22 -3.51
C TYR A 200 10.71 2.89 -2.77
N TYR A 201 11.13 1.78 -3.35
CA TYR A 201 10.97 0.46 -2.73
C TYR A 201 11.79 0.34 -1.44
N ASP A 202 13.02 0.85 -1.41
CA ASP A 202 13.82 0.87 -0.18
C ASP A 202 13.14 1.67 0.92
N ILE A 203 12.67 2.89 0.61
CA ILE A 203 11.92 3.71 1.57
C ILE A 203 10.65 3.01 2.02
N TRP A 204 9.91 2.39 1.10
CA TRP A 204 8.70 1.62 1.39
C TRP A 204 8.97 0.54 2.43
N ARG A 205 10.04 -0.26 2.26
CA ARG A 205 10.43 -1.29 3.23
C ARG A 205 10.83 -0.70 4.58
N ARG A 206 11.61 0.36 4.59
CA ARG A 206 12.05 1.05 5.83
C ARG A 206 10.88 1.64 6.59
N VAL A 207 9.88 2.15 5.90
CA VAL A 207 8.65 2.63 6.52
C VAL A 207 7.82 1.47 7.06
N ALA A 208 7.64 0.41 6.29
CA ALA A 208 6.90 -0.78 6.69
C ALA A 208 7.50 -1.48 7.90
N SER A 209 8.84 -1.53 8.02
CA SER A 209 9.55 -2.07 9.20
C SER A 209 9.58 -1.12 10.40
N GLY A 210 9.12 0.13 10.24
CA GLY A 210 9.19 1.14 11.28
C GLY A 210 10.58 1.72 11.54
N SER A 211 11.59 1.38 10.74
CA SER A 211 12.95 1.95 10.88
C SER A 211 12.97 3.42 10.44
N CYS A 212 12.36 3.76 9.31
CA CYS A 212 12.21 5.14 8.89
C CYS A 212 11.14 5.86 9.75
N LYS A 213 11.51 6.95 10.40
CA LYS A 213 10.68 7.64 11.39
C LYS A 213 9.99 8.89 10.86
N ILE A 214 10.64 9.62 9.97
CA ILE A 214 10.11 10.87 9.42
C ILE A 214 10.02 10.73 7.90
N ILE A 215 8.82 10.83 7.37
CA ILE A 215 8.58 10.72 5.94
C ILE A 215 8.02 12.04 5.44
N CYS A 216 8.81 12.75 4.62
CA CYS A 216 8.36 13.92 3.88
C CYS A 216 7.98 13.49 2.46
N ALA A 217 6.72 13.64 2.10
CA ALA A 217 6.21 13.11 0.85
C ALA A 217 5.24 14.04 0.13
N THR A 218 5.19 13.94 -1.19
CA THR A 218 4.03 14.38 -1.96
C THR A 218 2.91 13.34 -1.81
N ARG A 219 1.84 13.43 -2.58
CA ARG A 219 0.70 12.47 -2.56
C ARG A 219 1.10 11.00 -2.58
N ILE A 220 2.25 10.67 -3.16
CA ILE A 220 2.72 9.29 -3.27
C ILE A 220 3.01 8.63 -1.91
N GLY A 221 3.20 9.43 -0.86
CA GLY A 221 3.39 8.94 0.50
C GLY A 221 2.11 8.48 1.21
N LEU A 222 0.93 8.79 0.66
CA LEU A 222 -0.35 8.50 1.32
C LEU A 222 -0.63 7.01 1.52
N PHE A 223 -0.13 6.16 0.64
CA PHE A 223 -0.46 4.73 0.62
C PHE A 223 0.69 3.82 1.06
N ILE A 224 1.74 4.39 1.63
CA ILE A 224 2.84 3.59 2.19
C ILE A 224 2.35 2.90 3.47
N PRO A 225 2.69 1.63 3.70
CA PRO A 225 2.30 0.92 4.90
C PRO A 225 3.16 1.36 6.09
N PHE A 226 2.66 2.28 6.89
CA PHE A 226 3.31 2.68 8.13
C PHE A 226 3.18 1.60 9.20
N HIS A 227 4.24 1.36 9.95
CA HIS A 227 4.24 0.44 11.09
C HIS A 227 3.51 1.06 12.31
N ASP A 228 3.84 2.29 12.68
CA ASP A 228 3.21 3.01 13.81
C ASP A 228 3.08 4.50 13.49
N LEU A 229 2.16 4.86 12.60
CA LEU A 229 1.91 6.25 12.22
C LEU A 229 1.19 6.99 13.36
N ARG A 230 1.84 8.01 13.90
CA ARG A 230 1.32 8.81 15.03
C ARG A 230 0.79 10.17 14.62
N ILE A 231 1.40 10.77 13.62
CA ILE A 231 1.04 12.12 13.16
C ILE A 231 1.08 12.16 11.64
N ILE A 232 0.06 12.75 11.07
CA ILE A 232 0.03 13.19 9.69
C ILE A 232 -0.04 14.71 9.71
N MET A 233 0.91 15.35 9.07
CA MET A 233 0.96 16.80 8.87
C MET A 233 0.70 17.08 7.40
N VAL A 234 -0.29 17.91 7.10
CA VAL A 234 -0.63 18.30 5.73
C VAL A 234 -0.36 19.79 5.59
N GLU A 235 0.62 20.11 4.79
CA GLU A 235 0.95 21.48 4.44
C GLU A 235 0.03 21.91 3.29
N ASP A 236 -0.55 23.10 3.41
CA ASP A 236 -1.49 23.69 2.45
C ASP A 236 -2.60 22.73 1.95
N PRO A 237 -3.49 22.25 2.86
CA PRO A 237 -4.49 21.23 2.53
C PRO A 237 -5.52 21.68 1.49
N ILE A 238 -5.58 22.97 1.18
CA ILE A 238 -6.55 23.56 0.23
C ILE A 238 -6.03 23.47 -1.21
N GLN A 239 -4.77 23.20 -1.41
CA GLN A 239 -4.17 23.18 -2.74
C GLN A 239 -4.83 22.14 -3.67
N GLU A 240 -5.09 22.56 -4.92
CA GLU A 240 -5.76 21.70 -5.93
C GLU A 240 -5.02 20.39 -6.22
N SER A 241 -3.72 20.36 -6.02
CA SER A 241 -2.90 19.16 -6.22
C SER A 241 -3.26 17.99 -5.27
N TYR A 242 -4.04 18.24 -4.21
CA TYR A 242 -4.59 17.19 -3.34
C TYR A 242 -5.98 16.67 -3.76
N LYS A 243 -6.61 17.33 -4.73
CA LYS A 243 -7.95 16.98 -5.23
C LYS A 243 -7.92 15.90 -6.32
#